data_3bf310a195b85aff428ec6c4e7239d88
#
_entry.id   3bf310a195b85aff428ec6c4e7239d88
#
_cell.length_a   1.000
_cell.length_b   1.000
_cell.length_c   1.000
_cell.angle_alpha   90.00
_cell.angle_beta   90.00
_cell.angle_gamma   90.00
#
_symmetry.space_group_name_H-M   'P 1'
#
loop_
_entity.id
_entity.type
_entity.pdbx_description
1 polymer ?
#
loop_
_entity_poly.entity_id
_entity_poly.type
_entity_poly.pdbx_seq_one_letter_code
_entity_poly.pdbx_strand_id
1 'polypeptide(L)'
;MKKLLFLACLSSSAFAAEPSLERQTELRDLLKNDCGACHGLTLQGGLGLPLQPKNLEGKSDEFLIDAITNGRKGTAMPPWKPFLNPDEIAWLVHLLKNPN
;
A
#
# COMPACT_ATOMS: atom_id res chain seq x y z
N MET A 1 28.34 -29.68 -27.31
CA MET A 1 28.00 -29.31 -26.95
C MET A 1 27.45 -28.68 -26.27
N LYS A 2 27.05 -28.25 -26.03
CA LYS A 2 26.68 -27.67 -25.27
C LYS A 2 25.94 -27.00 -24.87
N LYS A 3 25.51 -26.67 -24.55
CA LYS A 3 24.90 -26.04 -24.07
C LYS A 3 24.49 -25.34 -23.39
N LEU A 4 24.09 -24.90 -23.06
CA LEU A 4 23.73 -24.17 -22.37
C LEU A 4 23.02 -23.70 -21.78
N LEU A 5 22.63 -23.33 -21.40
CA LEU A 5 22.03 -22.80 -20.74
C LEU A 5 21.56 -22.11 -20.16
N PHE A 6 21.19 -21.64 -19.94
CA PHE A 6 20.72 -20.86 -19.33
C PHE A 6 20.12 -20.37 -18.69
N LEU A 7 19.82 -19.94 -18.20
CA LEU A 7 19.32 -19.48 -17.54
C LEU A 7 18.70 -18.91 -17.08
N ALA A 8 18.19 -18.51 -16.75
CA ALA A 8 17.61 -17.98 -16.49
C ALA A 8 17.24 -17.44 -15.68
N CYS A 9 17.20 -16.97 -15.17
CA CYS A 9 16.93 -16.53 -14.28
C CYS A 9 16.32 -15.71 -14.03
N LEU A 10 15.76 -15.53 -13.77
CA LEU A 10 15.12 -14.93 -13.52
C LEU A 10 14.96 -14.25 -12.63
N SER A 11 14.94 -13.71 -12.27
CA SER A 11 14.93 -13.01 -11.52
C SER A 11 14.05 -12.57 -10.99
N SER A 12 13.75 -12.77 -10.26
CA SER A 12 12.89 -12.41 -9.65
C SER A 12 12.84 -11.28 -9.22
N SER A 13 12.22 -10.64 -9.34
CA SER A 13 12.13 -9.47 -8.93
C SER A 13 12.00 -9.33 -7.58
N ALA A 14 12.39 -8.34 -7.06
CA ALA A 14 12.26 -8.02 -5.70
C ALA A 14 10.95 -7.36 -5.40
N PHE A 15 10.03 -7.41 -6.29
CA PHE A 15 8.76 -6.79 -6.03
C PHE A 15 7.98 -7.55 -5.03
N ALA A 16 7.25 -6.86 -4.19
CA ALA A 16 6.26 -7.47 -3.38
C ALA A 16 5.27 -8.20 -4.27
N ALA A 17 4.78 -9.34 -3.83
CA ALA A 17 3.79 -10.06 -4.60
C ALA A 17 2.51 -9.25 -4.63
N GLU A 18 1.90 -9.14 -5.80
CA GLU A 18 0.62 -8.47 -5.89
C GLU A 18 -0.45 -9.34 -5.25
N PRO A 19 -1.38 -8.73 -4.52
CA PRO A 19 -2.52 -9.48 -4.03
C PRO A 19 -3.35 -10.02 -5.19
N SER A 20 -4.08 -11.11 -4.96
CA SER A 20 -5.00 -11.63 -5.96
C SER A 20 -6.03 -10.57 -6.33
N LEU A 21 -6.67 -10.75 -7.48
CA LEU A 21 -7.69 -9.78 -7.90
C LEU A 21 -8.83 -9.70 -6.89
N GLU A 22 -9.21 -10.85 -6.32
CA GLU A 22 -10.25 -10.86 -5.31
C GLU A 22 -9.81 -10.07 -4.08
N ARG A 23 -8.57 -10.28 -3.65
CA ARG A 23 -8.07 -9.55 -2.49
C ARG A 23 -7.92 -8.06 -2.78
N GLN A 24 -7.56 -7.71 -4.01
CA GLN A 24 -7.48 -6.30 -4.38
C GLN A 24 -8.82 -5.61 -4.22
N THR A 25 -9.91 -6.27 -4.58
CA THR A 25 -11.24 -5.72 -4.39
C THR A 25 -11.52 -5.47 -2.92
N GLU A 26 -11.16 -6.42 -2.07
CA GLU A 26 -11.35 -6.26 -0.63
C GLU A 26 -10.49 -5.11 -0.09
N LEU A 27 -9.27 -4.99 -0.58
CA LEU A 27 -8.38 -3.93 -0.13
C LEU A 27 -8.87 -2.55 -0.58
N ARG A 28 -9.45 -2.47 -1.77
CA ARG A 28 -10.05 -1.21 -2.23
C ARG A 28 -11.23 -0.82 -1.36
N ASP A 29 -12.04 -1.79 -0.96
CA ASP A 29 -13.15 -1.53 -0.05
C ASP A 29 -12.65 -1.08 1.31
N LEU A 30 -11.60 -1.71 1.80
CA LEU A 30 -10.99 -1.32 3.07
C LEU A 30 -10.47 0.12 2.99
N LEU A 31 -9.79 0.44 1.89
CA LEU A 31 -9.28 1.79 1.69
C LEU A 31 -10.40 2.81 1.72
N LYS A 32 -11.47 2.52 1.01
CA LYS A 32 -12.59 3.46 0.94
C LYS A 32 -13.31 3.61 2.27
N ASN A 33 -13.57 2.50 2.95
CA ASN A 33 -14.44 2.53 4.12
C ASN A 33 -13.68 2.71 5.42
N ASP A 34 -12.55 2.04 5.58
CA ASP A 34 -11.83 2.11 6.85
C ASP A 34 -10.83 3.26 6.86
N CYS A 35 -10.00 3.35 5.84
CA CYS A 35 -9.09 4.48 5.75
C CYS A 35 -9.89 5.76 5.52
N GLY A 36 -10.91 5.66 4.69
CA GLY A 36 -11.76 6.80 4.38
C GLY A 36 -12.55 7.32 5.56
N ALA A 37 -12.78 6.49 6.58
CA ALA A 37 -13.50 6.95 7.74
C ALA A 37 -12.83 8.16 8.38
N CYS A 38 -11.50 8.20 8.34
CA CYS A 38 -10.75 9.33 8.89
C CYS A 38 -10.19 10.23 7.81
N HIS A 39 -9.76 9.63 6.68
CA HIS A 39 -9.12 10.42 5.62
C HIS A 39 -10.09 10.95 4.56
N GLY A 40 -11.38 10.69 4.76
CA GLY A 40 -12.41 11.11 3.82
C GLY A 40 -12.74 10.01 2.85
N LEU A 41 -14.02 9.87 2.51
CA LEU A 41 -14.45 8.80 1.59
C LEU A 41 -13.87 8.97 0.20
N THR A 42 -13.51 10.20 -0.16
CA THR A 42 -12.79 10.46 -1.42
C THR A 42 -11.33 10.76 -1.15
N LEU A 43 -10.86 10.50 0.08
CA LEU A 43 -9.48 10.71 0.50
C LEU A 43 -9.03 12.17 0.40
N GLN A 44 -9.98 13.10 0.44
CA GLN A 44 -9.68 14.53 0.41
C GLN A 44 -9.48 15.11 1.80
N GLY A 45 -9.52 14.25 2.81
CA GLY A 45 -9.27 14.69 4.17
C GLY A 45 -10.51 14.61 5.04
N GLY A 46 -10.29 14.57 6.32
CA GLY A 46 -11.31 14.52 7.35
C GLY A 46 -10.59 14.70 8.66
N LEU A 47 -10.82 13.79 9.60
CA LEU A 47 -10.01 13.78 10.82
C LEU A 47 -8.55 13.57 10.49
N GLY A 48 -8.27 12.71 9.48
CA GLY A 48 -6.93 12.52 9.00
C GLY A 48 -6.62 13.44 7.84
N LEU A 49 -5.34 13.47 7.47
CA LEU A 49 -4.89 14.30 6.37
C LEU A 49 -5.38 13.77 5.04
N PRO A 50 -5.46 14.63 4.01
CA PRO A 50 -5.82 14.13 2.68
C PRO A 50 -4.74 13.18 2.14
N LEU A 51 -5.19 12.18 1.40
CA LEU A 51 -4.32 11.12 0.87
C LEU A 51 -4.34 11.07 -0.66
N GLN A 52 -4.61 12.19 -1.31
CA GLN A 52 -4.56 12.21 -2.76
C GLN A 52 -3.12 12.27 -3.23
N PRO A 53 -2.85 11.87 -4.49
CA PRO A 53 -1.46 11.78 -4.94
C PRO A 53 -0.64 13.04 -4.69
N LYS A 54 -1.23 14.20 -4.90
CA LYS A 54 -0.50 15.45 -4.69
C LYS A 54 -0.11 15.65 -3.23
N ASN A 55 -0.88 15.09 -2.32
CA ASN A 55 -0.59 15.21 -0.88
C ASN A 55 0.51 14.27 -0.44
N LEU A 56 0.79 13.25 -1.26
CA LEU A 56 1.78 12.24 -0.94
C LEU A 56 3.11 12.49 -1.64
N GLU A 57 3.18 13.54 -2.47
CA GLU A 57 4.41 13.90 -3.12
C GLU A 57 5.47 14.21 -2.07
N GLY A 58 6.69 13.73 -2.32
CA GLY A 58 7.76 13.96 -1.38
C GLY A 58 7.80 12.98 -0.22
N LYS A 59 6.78 12.15 -0.07
CA LYS A 59 6.76 11.13 0.98
C LYS A 59 7.21 9.82 0.38
N SER A 60 8.19 9.18 1.01
CA SER A 60 8.69 7.91 0.49
C SER A 60 7.68 6.80 0.74
N ASP A 61 7.81 5.74 -0.06
CA ASP A 61 6.99 4.55 0.15
C ASP A 61 7.23 3.98 1.54
N GLU A 62 8.51 3.96 1.97
CA GLU A 62 8.85 3.44 3.29
C GLU A 62 8.17 4.21 4.40
N PHE A 63 8.12 5.54 4.27
CA PHE A 63 7.45 6.34 5.28
C PHE A 63 5.97 6.00 5.37
N LEU A 64 5.32 5.88 4.20
CA LEU A 64 3.89 5.58 4.15
C LEU A 64 3.61 4.15 4.61
N ILE A 65 4.45 3.22 4.21
CA ILE A 65 4.32 1.83 4.65
C ILE A 65 4.44 1.74 6.17
N ASP A 66 5.41 2.45 6.73
CA ASP A 66 5.58 2.44 8.18
C ASP A 66 4.38 3.04 8.90
N ALA A 67 3.84 4.13 8.36
CA ALA A 67 2.68 4.78 8.96
C ALA A 67 1.47 3.85 9.01
N ILE A 68 1.26 3.07 7.96
CA ILE A 68 0.15 2.13 7.93
C ILE A 68 0.45 0.93 8.80
N THR A 69 1.67 0.40 8.70
CA THR A 69 2.04 -0.80 9.44
C THR A 69 1.95 -0.58 10.94
N ASN A 70 2.54 0.49 11.42
CA ASN A 70 2.72 0.72 12.86
C ASN A 70 1.85 1.83 13.41
N GLY A 71 1.07 2.49 12.58
CA GLY A 71 0.31 3.64 13.02
C GLY A 71 1.21 4.83 13.27
N ARG A 72 0.62 5.89 13.77
CA ARG A 72 1.36 7.11 14.10
C ARG A 72 1.17 7.37 15.57
N LYS A 73 2.21 7.10 16.34
CA LYS A 73 2.15 7.24 17.79
C LYS A 73 1.72 8.65 18.16
N GLY A 74 0.82 8.73 19.13
CA GLY A 74 0.30 10.03 19.57
C GLY A 74 -0.81 10.57 18.70
N THR A 75 -1.26 9.83 17.70
CA THR A 75 -2.36 10.22 16.83
C THR A 75 -3.41 9.12 16.81
N ALA A 76 -4.52 9.40 16.13
CA ALA A 76 -5.59 8.41 16.00
C ALA A 76 -5.28 7.34 14.96
N MET A 77 -4.21 7.48 14.20
CA MET A 77 -3.86 6.48 13.18
C MET A 77 -3.39 5.20 13.84
N PRO A 78 -4.17 4.11 13.71
CA PRO A 78 -3.81 2.85 14.37
C PRO A 78 -2.87 2.02 13.51
N PRO A 79 -2.19 1.03 14.11
CA PRO A 79 -1.38 0.10 13.32
C PRO A 79 -2.28 -0.89 12.59
N TRP A 80 -1.94 -1.17 11.34
CA TRP A 80 -2.71 -2.10 10.52
C TRP A 80 -2.04 -3.44 10.32
N LYS A 81 -0.82 -3.61 10.85
CA LYS A 81 -0.11 -4.87 10.65
C LYS A 81 -0.85 -6.10 11.18
N PRO A 82 -1.74 -6.00 12.20
CA PRO A 82 -2.48 -7.19 12.58
C PRO A 82 -3.47 -7.67 11.52
N PHE A 83 -3.83 -6.80 10.58
CA PHE A 83 -4.88 -7.11 9.60
C PHE A 83 -4.37 -7.18 8.17
N LEU A 84 -3.18 -6.65 7.89
CA LEU A 84 -2.65 -6.56 6.55
C LEU A 84 -1.21 -7.06 6.55
N ASN A 85 -0.86 -7.86 5.54
CA ASN A 85 0.52 -8.31 5.44
C ASN A 85 1.36 -7.26 4.70
N PRO A 86 2.69 -7.38 4.71
CA PRO A 86 3.54 -6.37 4.11
C PRO A 86 3.28 -6.12 2.63
N ASP A 87 2.97 -7.18 1.87
CA ASP A 87 2.70 -7.02 0.45
C ASP A 87 1.42 -6.23 0.22
N GLU A 88 0.42 -6.45 1.05
CA GLU A 88 -0.84 -5.73 0.95
C GLU A 88 -0.66 -4.25 1.29
N ILE A 89 0.14 -3.97 2.30
CA ILE A 89 0.40 -2.59 2.68
C ILE A 89 1.16 -1.88 1.57
N ALA A 90 2.18 -2.53 1.01
CA ALA A 90 2.93 -1.94 -0.09
C ALA A 90 2.03 -1.68 -1.30
N TRP A 91 1.12 -2.62 -1.58
CA TRP A 91 0.18 -2.46 -2.68
C TRP A 91 -0.76 -1.27 -2.46
N LEU A 92 -1.24 -1.10 -1.22
CA LEU A 92 -2.10 0.03 -0.89
C LEU A 92 -1.36 1.37 -1.06
N VAL A 93 -0.10 1.43 -0.64
CA VAL A 93 0.70 2.64 -0.82
C VAL A 93 0.85 2.94 -2.31
N HIS A 94 1.13 1.93 -3.11
CA HIS A 94 1.24 2.11 -4.55
C HIS A 94 -0.08 2.63 -5.14
N LEU A 95 -1.19 2.05 -4.70
CA LEU A 95 -2.50 2.46 -5.17
C LEU A 95 -2.81 3.91 -4.79
N LEU A 96 -2.46 4.31 -3.57
CA LEU A 96 -2.69 5.69 -3.13
C LEU A 96 -1.94 6.68 -4.00
N LYS A 97 -0.72 6.35 -4.41
CA LYS A 97 0.07 7.24 -5.26
C LYS A 97 -0.35 7.15 -6.72
N ASN A 98 -0.96 6.05 -7.11
CA ASN A 98 -1.35 5.78 -8.50
C ASN A 98 -2.75 5.20 -8.53
N PRO A 99 -3.78 6.02 -8.27
CA PRO A 99 -5.13 5.50 -8.07
C PRO A 99 -5.79 4.91 -9.32
N ASN A 100 -5.22 5.07 -10.47
CA ASN A 100 -5.74 4.42 -11.64
C ASN A 100 -5.06 3.12 -11.89
#